data_5a3beaba9b747055ee869af5745d4618
#
_entry.id   5a3beaba9b747055ee869af5745d4618
#
_cell.length_a   1.000
_cell.length_b   1.000
_cell.length_c   1.000
_cell.angle_alpha   90.00
_cell.angle_beta   90.00
_cell.angle_gamma   90.00
#
_symmetry.space_group_name_H-M   'P 1'
#
loop_
_entity.id
_entity.type
_entity.pdbx_description
1 polymer ?
#
loop_
_entity_poly.entity_id
_entity_poly.type
_entity_poly.pdbx_seq_one_letter_code
_entity_poly.pdbx_strand_id
1 'polypeptide(L)'
;VSRYQDAGLFVVLAVAWGAGFSAIEVGLETIPPILFAGFRFDIGAVVTIGALAALGRLDLPQTRADWQAIAVAAAFLVFGNVFFLFFGQLYTSGSVASVVYSLNPVLTVGFAALLLSGDGLALRDAVGIVLGLIGVVLIARPSPTAATEPPAGAPDLLDGAFALLGPDALGAALVFCAVIAVAAGSVLLRRVDAPMASLPTTGWAMGLGAIMLHAASLGLGESIVVPSGTWTWVAVGYVGVVASSVGYGAYFTLMRSRGPFTANLVSYAVPPVAAVTGWALLDEALPPAAVAGFGCILVGFLVLNRKVVSEELQRLRA
;
A
#
# COMPACT_ATOMS: atom_id res chain seq x y z
N VAL A 1 19.80 1.95 17.90
CA VAL A 1 18.65 2.88 17.83
C VAL A 1 17.94 2.77 19.18
N SER A 2 17.59 3.89 19.83
CA SER A 2 16.92 3.85 21.12
C SER A 2 15.45 3.42 20.95
N ARG A 3 14.82 2.86 22.00
CA ARG A 3 13.40 2.46 22.00
C ARG A 3 12.46 3.62 21.59
N TYR A 4 12.82 4.84 21.96
CA TYR A 4 12.05 6.05 21.60
C TYR A 4 12.19 6.40 20.12
N GLN A 5 13.35 6.16 19.50
CA GLN A 5 13.56 6.41 18.07
C GLN A 5 12.76 5.42 17.22
N ASP A 6 12.72 4.13 17.61
CA ASP A 6 11.92 3.14 16.90
C ASP A 6 10.41 3.43 17.02
N ALA A 7 9.93 3.85 18.19
CA ALA A 7 8.55 4.29 18.36
C ALA A 7 8.23 5.54 17.51
N GLY A 8 9.17 6.50 17.44
CA GLY A 8 9.04 7.67 16.58
C GLY A 8 8.97 7.29 15.10
N LEU A 9 9.83 6.37 14.63
CA LEU A 9 9.79 5.86 13.24
C LEU A 9 8.48 5.15 12.93
N PHE A 10 7.95 4.37 13.88
CA PHE A 10 6.66 3.69 13.72
C PHE A 10 5.51 4.70 13.54
N VAL A 11 5.47 5.74 14.37
CA VAL A 11 4.46 6.81 14.28
C VAL A 11 4.60 7.59 12.97
N VAL A 12 5.83 7.99 12.61
CA VAL A 12 6.10 8.69 11.34
C VAL A 12 5.61 7.86 10.16
N LEU A 13 5.89 6.57 10.15
CA LEU A 13 5.47 5.67 9.08
C LEU A 13 3.95 5.50 9.04
N ALA A 14 3.29 5.31 10.20
CA ALA A 14 1.84 5.20 10.29
C ALA A 14 1.13 6.47 9.78
N VAL A 15 1.65 7.65 10.14
CA VAL A 15 1.13 8.94 9.69
C VAL A 15 1.40 9.14 8.19
N ALA A 16 2.64 8.88 7.73
CA ALA A 16 3.01 9.04 6.34
C ALA A 16 2.13 8.22 5.39
N TRP A 17 1.86 6.98 5.75
CA TRP A 17 1.03 6.10 4.92
C TRP A 17 -0.47 6.31 5.17
N GLY A 18 -0.90 6.53 6.42
CA GLY A 18 -2.31 6.72 6.75
C GLY A 18 -2.90 7.98 6.10
N ALA A 19 -2.25 9.14 6.28
CA ALA A 19 -2.68 10.37 5.61
C ALA A 19 -2.42 10.34 4.09
N GLY A 20 -1.59 9.42 3.61
CA GLY A 20 -1.39 9.17 2.19
C GLY A 20 -2.67 8.77 1.45
N PHE A 21 -3.57 8.02 2.10
CA PHE A 21 -4.85 7.64 1.51
C PHE A 21 -5.75 8.86 1.28
N SER A 22 -5.86 9.76 2.26
CA SER A 22 -6.61 11.01 2.10
C SER A 22 -5.94 11.95 1.07
N ALA A 23 -4.62 12.00 1.03
CA ALA A 23 -3.90 12.80 0.03
C ALA A 23 -4.11 12.27 -1.41
N ILE A 24 -4.20 10.94 -1.58
CA ILE A 24 -4.55 10.34 -2.88
C ILE A 24 -5.94 10.81 -3.30
N GLU A 25 -6.92 10.75 -2.39
CA GLU A 25 -8.30 11.18 -2.68
C GLU A 25 -8.38 12.64 -3.15
N VAL A 26 -7.72 13.56 -2.43
CA VAL A 26 -7.61 14.97 -2.84
C VAL A 26 -6.98 15.12 -4.23
N GLY A 27 -5.96 14.35 -4.55
CA GLY A 27 -5.31 14.41 -5.86
C GLY A 27 -6.17 13.89 -7.00
N LEU A 28 -6.95 12.84 -6.74
CA LEU A 28 -7.87 12.20 -7.70
C LEU A 28 -9.04 13.11 -8.11
N GLU A 29 -9.37 14.15 -7.36
CA GLU A 29 -10.38 15.13 -7.76
C GLU A 29 -10.01 15.88 -9.04
N THR A 30 -8.72 16.02 -9.35
CA THR A 30 -8.25 16.88 -10.42
C THR A 30 -7.25 16.24 -11.38
N ILE A 31 -6.62 15.15 -10.99
CA ILE A 31 -5.61 14.44 -11.80
C ILE A 31 -6.10 13.04 -12.13
N PRO A 32 -6.00 12.60 -13.40
CA PRO A 32 -6.30 11.23 -13.78
C PRO A 32 -5.49 10.23 -12.93
N PRO A 33 -6.08 9.09 -12.55
CA PRO A 33 -5.52 8.21 -11.51
C PRO A 33 -4.10 7.73 -11.79
N ILE A 34 -3.84 7.24 -13.00
CA ILE A 34 -2.55 6.64 -13.32
C ILE A 34 -1.50 7.70 -13.60
N LEU A 35 -1.88 8.85 -14.16
CA LEU A 35 -1.01 10.00 -14.29
C LEU A 35 -0.56 10.51 -12.91
N PHE A 36 -1.50 10.62 -11.95
CA PHE A 36 -1.17 11.01 -10.59
C PHE A 36 -0.22 10.02 -9.91
N ALA A 37 -0.48 8.72 -10.09
CA ALA A 37 0.41 7.67 -9.62
C ALA A 37 1.83 7.78 -10.22
N GLY A 38 1.94 8.14 -11.50
CA GLY A 38 3.21 8.43 -12.16
C GLY A 38 3.95 9.58 -11.48
N PHE A 39 3.33 10.73 -11.32
CA PHE A 39 3.92 11.90 -10.63
C PHE A 39 4.37 11.58 -9.20
N ARG A 40 3.59 10.80 -8.45
CA ARG A 40 3.97 10.33 -7.13
C ARG A 40 5.34 9.65 -7.14
N PHE A 41 5.55 8.73 -8.07
CA PHE A 41 6.77 7.94 -8.13
C PHE A 41 7.93 8.61 -8.87
N ASP A 42 7.67 9.58 -9.75
CA ASP A 42 8.71 10.48 -10.26
C ASP A 42 9.37 11.23 -9.10
N ILE A 43 8.56 11.89 -8.26
CA ILE A 43 9.03 12.62 -7.09
C ILE A 43 9.70 11.66 -6.11
N GLY A 44 9.06 10.50 -5.82
CA GLY A 44 9.59 9.48 -4.94
C GLY A 44 10.97 8.97 -5.37
N ALA A 45 11.15 8.68 -6.66
CA ALA A 45 12.42 8.25 -7.23
C ALA A 45 13.48 9.34 -7.13
N VAL A 46 13.16 10.56 -7.58
CA VAL A 46 14.10 11.69 -7.57
C VAL A 46 14.57 12.01 -6.15
N VAL A 47 13.65 12.08 -5.19
CA VAL A 47 13.98 12.39 -3.79
C VAL A 47 14.77 11.24 -3.15
N THR A 48 14.37 9.99 -3.35
CA THR A 48 15.05 8.83 -2.75
C THR A 48 16.45 8.65 -3.34
N ILE A 49 16.58 8.64 -4.67
CA ILE A 49 17.88 8.50 -5.35
C ILE A 49 18.77 9.71 -5.05
N GLY A 50 18.22 10.93 -5.11
CA GLY A 50 18.96 12.16 -4.83
C GLY A 50 19.48 12.21 -3.39
N ALA A 51 18.67 11.82 -2.41
CA ALA A 51 19.08 11.74 -1.01
C ALA A 51 20.18 10.68 -0.80
N LEU A 52 20.03 9.50 -1.41
CA LEU A 52 21.06 8.45 -1.33
C LEU A 52 22.37 8.86 -1.99
N ALA A 53 22.31 9.55 -3.14
CA ALA A 53 23.49 10.09 -3.82
C ALA A 53 24.18 11.15 -2.96
N ALA A 54 23.43 12.10 -2.39
CA ALA A 54 23.97 13.14 -1.53
C ALA A 54 24.62 12.58 -0.25
N LEU A 55 24.13 11.44 0.25
CA LEU A 55 24.69 10.75 1.42
C LEU A 55 25.82 9.78 1.06
N GLY A 56 26.21 9.63 -0.21
CA GLY A 56 27.19 8.65 -0.66
C GLY A 56 26.76 7.19 -0.43
N ARG A 57 25.45 6.92 -0.44
CA ARG A 57 24.84 5.60 -0.18
C ARG A 57 24.04 5.05 -1.35
N LEU A 58 24.15 5.67 -2.52
CA LEU A 58 23.48 5.20 -3.72
C LEU A 58 24.24 4.00 -4.30
N ASP A 59 23.58 2.84 -4.27
CA ASP A 59 24.06 1.67 -4.99
C ASP A 59 23.50 1.66 -6.41
N LEU A 60 24.37 1.39 -7.39
CA LEU A 60 23.97 1.17 -8.78
C LEU A 60 23.75 -0.33 -9.02
N PRO A 61 22.73 -0.73 -9.79
CA PRO A 61 22.48 -2.14 -10.10
C PRO A 61 23.63 -2.70 -10.96
N GLN A 62 24.34 -3.72 -10.45
CA GLN A 62 25.50 -4.30 -11.10
C GLN A 62 25.26 -5.74 -11.56
N THR A 63 24.33 -6.45 -10.90
CA THR A 63 24.09 -7.87 -11.16
C THR A 63 22.74 -8.09 -11.83
N ARG A 64 22.55 -9.28 -12.45
CA ARG A 64 21.24 -9.68 -12.96
C ARG A 64 20.20 -9.76 -11.84
N ALA A 65 20.60 -10.18 -10.64
CA ALA A 65 19.71 -10.24 -9.48
C ALA A 65 19.24 -8.84 -9.06
N ASP A 66 20.08 -7.81 -9.10
CA ASP A 66 19.69 -6.42 -8.82
C ASP A 66 18.59 -5.96 -9.81
N TRP A 67 18.81 -6.18 -11.11
CA TRP A 67 17.82 -5.82 -12.13
C TRP A 67 16.51 -6.61 -12.00
N GLN A 68 16.60 -7.89 -11.63
CA GLN A 68 15.41 -8.71 -11.35
C GLN A 68 14.65 -8.19 -10.13
N ALA A 69 15.34 -7.82 -9.04
CA ALA A 69 14.73 -7.23 -7.86
C ALA A 69 14.05 -5.89 -8.18
N ILE A 70 14.72 -5.01 -8.94
CA ILE A 70 14.15 -3.74 -9.41
C ILE A 70 12.90 -4.01 -10.26
N ALA A 71 12.97 -4.93 -11.22
CA ALA A 71 11.83 -5.25 -12.10
C ALA A 71 10.64 -5.82 -11.33
N VAL A 72 10.87 -6.76 -10.39
CA VAL A 72 9.82 -7.33 -9.54
C VAL A 72 9.21 -6.24 -8.65
N ALA A 73 10.03 -5.40 -8.02
CA ALA A 73 9.54 -4.30 -7.19
C ALA A 73 8.75 -3.28 -8.02
N ALA A 74 9.26 -2.89 -9.20
CA ALA A 74 8.58 -1.96 -10.09
C ALA A 74 7.23 -2.52 -10.58
N ALA A 75 7.20 -3.80 -10.99
CA ALA A 75 5.99 -4.41 -11.55
C ALA A 75 4.91 -4.66 -10.47
N PHE A 76 5.28 -5.14 -9.29
CA PHE A 76 4.33 -5.57 -8.27
C PHE A 76 4.11 -4.53 -7.16
N LEU A 77 5.19 -3.94 -6.61
CA LEU A 77 5.08 -3.03 -5.46
C LEU A 77 4.78 -1.59 -5.89
N VAL A 78 5.18 -1.21 -7.10
CA VAL A 78 4.92 0.12 -7.63
C VAL A 78 3.74 0.06 -8.59
N PHE A 79 3.93 -0.47 -9.80
CA PHE A 79 2.93 -0.43 -10.85
C PHE A 79 1.64 -1.16 -10.48
N GLY A 80 1.70 -2.48 -10.24
CA GLY A 80 0.50 -3.30 -9.98
C GLY A 80 -0.25 -2.87 -8.72
N ASN A 81 0.49 -2.58 -7.64
CA ASN A 81 -0.11 -2.07 -6.41
C ASN A 81 -0.87 -0.76 -6.66
N VAL A 82 -0.20 0.24 -7.23
CA VAL A 82 -0.75 1.59 -7.29
C VAL A 82 -1.77 1.74 -8.41
N PHE A 83 -1.60 1.01 -9.52
CA PHE A 83 -2.61 0.91 -10.55
C PHE A 83 -3.98 0.51 -9.97
N PHE A 84 -4.02 -0.60 -9.24
CA PHE A 84 -5.27 -1.05 -8.63
C PHE A 84 -5.73 -0.19 -7.45
N LEU A 85 -4.81 0.33 -6.64
CA LEU A 85 -5.16 1.17 -5.49
C LEU A 85 -5.82 2.48 -5.93
N PHE A 86 -5.25 3.17 -6.92
CA PHE A 86 -5.76 4.47 -7.35
C PHE A 86 -7.11 4.34 -8.06
N PHE A 87 -7.28 3.32 -8.92
CA PHE A 87 -8.60 3.02 -9.46
C PHE A 87 -9.58 2.59 -8.37
N GLY A 88 -9.14 1.81 -7.39
CA GLY A 88 -9.98 1.43 -6.25
C GLY A 88 -10.47 2.64 -5.46
N GLN A 89 -9.62 3.65 -5.24
CA GLN A 89 -9.99 4.87 -4.53
C GLN A 89 -10.90 5.83 -5.33
N LEU A 90 -11.15 5.59 -6.62
CA LEU A 90 -12.25 6.26 -7.32
C LEU A 90 -13.62 5.76 -6.86
N TYR A 91 -13.71 4.52 -6.40
CA TYR A 91 -14.96 3.85 -6.04
C TYR A 91 -15.16 3.69 -4.53
N THR A 92 -14.14 3.95 -3.72
CA THR A 92 -14.21 3.85 -2.26
C THR A 92 -13.35 4.92 -1.60
N SER A 93 -13.71 5.33 -0.38
CA SER A 93 -12.93 6.34 0.34
C SER A 93 -11.55 5.85 0.75
N GLY A 94 -10.63 6.79 0.97
CA GLY A 94 -9.28 6.51 1.43
C GLY A 94 -9.25 5.75 2.75
N SER A 95 -10.15 6.10 3.67
CA SER A 95 -10.31 5.42 4.95
C SER A 95 -10.69 3.94 4.78
N VAL A 96 -11.65 3.63 3.91
CA VAL A 96 -12.07 2.25 3.60
C VAL A 96 -10.98 1.48 2.87
N ALA A 97 -10.33 2.11 1.89
CA ALA A 97 -9.21 1.51 1.15
C ALA A 97 -8.07 1.10 2.09
N SER A 98 -7.74 1.94 3.10
CA SER A 98 -6.71 1.64 4.09
C SER A 98 -7.03 0.41 4.93
N VAL A 99 -8.31 0.19 5.26
CA VAL A 99 -8.76 -1.01 5.99
C VAL A 99 -8.57 -2.26 5.15
N VAL A 100 -8.97 -2.27 3.88
CA VAL A 100 -8.71 -3.40 2.96
C VAL A 100 -7.20 -3.64 2.83
N TYR A 101 -6.42 -2.57 2.73
CA TYR A 101 -4.97 -2.64 2.59
C TYR A 101 -4.27 -3.24 3.82
N SER A 102 -4.87 -3.15 5.01
CA SER A 102 -4.35 -3.79 6.23
C SER A 102 -4.33 -5.32 6.17
N LEU A 103 -4.96 -5.94 5.16
CA LEU A 103 -4.88 -7.37 4.89
C LEU A 103 -3.50 -7.81 4.35
N ASN A 104 -2.64 -6.89 3.93
CA ASN A 104 -1.34 -7.20 3.32
C ASN A 104 -0.47 -8.18 4.13
N PRO A 105 -0.26 -8.05 5.45
CA PRO A 105 0.52 -9.01 6.21
C PRO A 105 -0.10 -10.42 6.21
N VAL A 106 -1.42 -10.52 6.20
CA VAL A 106 -2.16 -11.80 6.16
C VAL A 106 -1.93 -12.51 4.83
N LEU A 107 -2.10 -11.80 3.70
CA LEU A 107 -1.87 -12.36 2.36
C LEU A 107 -0.39 -12.70 2.13
N THR A 108 0.53 -11.90 2.67
CA THR A 108 1.97 -12.18 2.55
C THR A 108 2.34 -13.54 3.16
N VAL A 109 1.71 -13.93 4.29
CA VAL A 109 1.89 -15.29 4.86
C VAL A 109 1.36 -16.35 3.91
N GLY A 110 0.17 -16.15 3.33
CA GLY A 110 -0.41 -17.08 2.35
C GLY A 110 0.49 -17.26 1.12
N PHE A 111 0.95 -16.16 0.51
CA PHE A 111 1.86 -16.22 -0.63
C PHE A 111 3.23 -16.81 -0.26
N ALA A 112 3.75 -16.56 0.94
CA ALA A 112 4.99 -17.15 1.40
C ALA A 112 4.86 -18.67 1.49
N ALA A 113 3.77 -19.19 2.02
CA ALA A 113 3.51 -20.63 2.09
C ALA A 113 3.34 -21.30 0.71
N LEU A 114 2.76 -20.57 -0.27
CA LEU A 114 2.55 -21.07 -1.63
C LEU A 114 3.81 -20.98 -2.49
N LEU A 115 4.58 -19.91 -2.34
CA LEU A 115 5.69 -19.60 -3.25
C LEU A 115 7.07 -19.93 -2.69
N LEU A 116 7.28 -20.00 -1.38
CA LEU A 116 8.55 -20.37 -0.77
C LEU A 116 8.49 -21.86 -0.39
N SER A 117 9.59 -22.58 -0.66
CA SER A 117 9.72 -23.98 -0.25
C SER A 117 9.81 -24.05 1.28
N GLY A 118 8.76 -24.41 1.96
CA GLY A 118 8.67 -24.49 3.42
C GLY A 118 7.55 -25.40 3.88
N ASP A 119 7.35 -25.47 5.20
CA ASP A 119 6.21 -26.15 5.79
C ASP A 119 4.92 -25.56 5.25
N GLY A 120 4.05 -26.36 4.66
CA GLY A 120 2.78 -25.92 4.07
C GLY A 120 1.91 -25.11 5.05
N LEU A 121 0.82 -24.52 4.55
CA LEU A 121 -0.14 -23.77 5.36
C LEU A 121 -0.64 -24.61 6.54
N ALA A 122 -0.36 -24.17 7.75
CA ALA A 122 -0.97 -24.76 8.93
C ALA A 122 -2.46 -24.36 9.00
N LEU A 123 -3.29 -25.17 9.66
CA LEU A 123 -4.73 -24.87 9.80
C LEU A 123 -4.98 -23.46 10.37
N ARG A 124 -4.15 -23.00 11.30
CA ARG A 124 -4.24 -21.64 11.87
C ARG A 124 -4.02 -20.55 10.82
N ASP A 125 -3.14 -20.82 9.85
CA ASP A 125 -2.81 -19.83 8.80
C ASP A 125 -4.01 -19.74 7.85
N ALA A 126 -4.63 -20.85 7.51
CA ALA A 126 -5.87 -20.89 6.76
C ALA A 126 -7.02 -20.15 7.49
N VAL A 127 -7.19 -20.36 8.80
CA VAL A 127 -8.19 -19.66 9.60
C VAL A 127 -7.95 -18.14 9.62
N GLY A 128 -6.70 -17.71 9.80
CA GLY A 128 -6.36 -16.29 9.77
C GLY A 128 -6.62 -15.63 8.42
N ILE A 129 -6.29 -16.32 7.32
CA ILE A 129 -6.56 -15.84 5.96
C ILE A 129 -8.08 -15.76 5.72
N VAL A 130 -8.85 -16.77 6.08
CA VAL A 130 -10.32 -16.78 5.94
C VAL A 130 -10.96 -15.63 6.73
N LEU A 131 -10.53 -15.39 7.98
CA LEU A 131 -11.02 -14.26 8.77
C LEU A 131 -10.71 -12.91 8.11
N GLY A 132 -9.49 -12.76 7.55
CA GLY A 132 -9.13 -11.56 6.79
C GLY A 132 -10.00 -11.35 5.56
N LEU A 133 -10.27 -12.43 4.79
CA LEU A 133 -11.15 -12.36 3.61
C LEU A 133 -12.61 -12.05 3.99
N ILE A 134 -13.11 -12.60 5.10
CA ILE A 134 -14.43 -12.23 5.64
C ILE A 134 -14.47 -10.71 5.93
N GLY A 135 -13.40 -10.15 6.48
CA GLY A 135 -13.28 -8.70 6.71
C GLY A 135 -13.46 -7.91 5.42
N VAL A 136 -12.80 -8.31 4.33
CA VAL A 136 -12.95 -7.63 3.02
C VAL A 136 -14.37 -7.77 2.47
N VAL A 137 -14.98 -8.95 2.57
CA VAL A 137 -16.38 -9.17 2.13
C VAL A 137 -17.37 -8.29 2.92
N LEU A 138 -17.13 -8.07 4.22
CA LEU A 138 -17.95 -7.17 5.02
C LEU A 138 -17.85 -5.72 4.54
N ILE A 139 -16.64 -5.29 4.13
CA ILE A 139 -16.39 -3.94 3.62
C ILE A 139 -17.04 -3.75 2.24
N ALA A 140 -16.99 -4.77 1.40
CA ALA A 140 -17.52 -4.75 0.04
C ALA A 140 -19.06 -4.73 -0.05
N ARG A 141 -19.79 -4.65 1.09
CA ARG A 141 -21.25 -4.61 1.10
C ARG A 141 -21.76 -3.28 0.54
N PRO A 142 -22.77 -3.32 -0.33
CA PRO A 142 -23.35 -2.11 -0.91
C PRO A 142 -23.82 -1.13 0.17
N SER A 143 -23.42 0.14 0.01
CA SER A 143 -23.92 1.24 0.83
C SER A 143 -25.29 1.70 0.30
N PRO A 144 -26.23 2.12 1.19
CA PRO A 144 -27.48 2.75 0.74
C PRO A 144 -27.28 4.03 -0.07
N THR A 145 -26.12 4.65 0.05
CA THR A 145 -25.72 5.89 -0.64
C THR A 145 -24.75 5.65 -1.79
N ALA A 146 -24.63 4.38 -2.25
CA ALA A 146 -23.70 4.03 -3.32
C ALA A 146 -24.01 4.82 -4.61
N ALA A 147 -22.96 5.25 -5.31
CA ALA A 147 -23.08 5.94 -6.59
C ALA A 147 -23.77 5.05 -7.63
N THR A 148 -24.61 5.64 -8.45
CA THR A 148 -25.33 4.92 -9.54
C THR A 148 -24.64 5.04 -10.87
N GLU A 149 -23.63 5.93 -10.99
CA GLU A 149 -22.85 6.17 -12.18
C GLU A 149 -21.36 6.01 -11.88
N PRO A 150 -20.54 5.57 -12.86
CA PRO A 150 -19.11 5.52 -12.69
C PRO A 150 -18.51 6.90 -12.36
N PRO A 151 -17.51 6.98 -11.48
CA PRO A 151 -16.88 8.24 -11.13
C PRO A 151 -16.09 8.82 -12.30
N ALA A 152 -15.91 10.13 -12.30
CA ALA A 152 -15.09 10.82 -13.30
C ALA A 152 -13.65 10.27 -13.27
N GLY A 153 -13.09 10.02 -14.47
CA GLY A 153 -11.75 9.42 -14.62
C GLY A 153 -11.69 7.90 -14.50
N ALA A 154 -12.83 7.23 -14.28
CA ALA A 154 -12.91 5.79 -14.40
C ALA A 154 -12.73 5.37 -15.87
N PRO A 155 -11.92 4.36 -16.18
CA PRO A 155 -11.78 3.87 -17.53
C PRO A 155 -12.98 3.00 -17.94
N ASP A 156 -13.44 3.12 -19.18
CA ASP A 156 -14.58 2.37 -19.76
C ASP A 156 -14.45 0.85 -19.57
N LEU A 157 -13.21 0.35 -19.51
CA LEU A 157 -12.95 -1.08 -19.25
C LEU A 157 -13.52 -1.59 -17.91
N LEU A 158 -13.83 -0.70 -16.97
CA LEU A 158 -14.42 -1.06 -15.68
C LEU A 158 -15.96 -0.98 -15.67
N ASP A 159 -16.61 -0.46 -16.70
CA ASP A 159 -18.07 -0.28 -16.76
C ASP A 159 -18.85 -1.60 -16.56
N GLY A 160 -18.39 -2.68 -17.19
CA GLY A 160 -18.99 -3.99 -17.01
C GLY A 160 -18.85 -4.52 -15.57
N ALA A 161 -17.71 -4.30 -14.93
CA ALA A 161 -17.50 -4.67 -13.55
C ALA A 161 -18.31 -3.77 -12.59
N PHE A 162 -18.39 -2.48 -12.87
CA PHE A 162 -19.23 -1.54 -12.13
C PHE A 162 -20.71 -1.94 -12.18
N ALA A 163 -21.24 -2.24 -13.37
CA ALA A 163 -22.63 -2.68 -13.53
C ALA A 163 -22.94 -3.99 -12.79
N LEU A 164 -21.94 -4.90 -12.71
CA LEU A 164 -22.11 -6.20 -12.05
C LEU A 164 -21.98 -6.14 -10.53
N LEU A 165 -21.00 -5.40 -10.03
CA LEU A 165 -20.59 -5.42 -8.60
C LEU A 165 -21.12 -4.21 -7.81
N GLY A 166 -21.37 -3.09 -8.49
CA GLY A 166 -21.56 -1.80 -7.86
C GLY A 166 -20.25 -1.17 -7.37
N PRO A 167 -20.27 0.13 -6.95
CA PRO A 167 -19.06 0.87 -6.61
C PRO A 167 -18.32 0.30 -5.40
N ASP A 168 -19.00 0.04 -4.30
CA ASP A 168 -18.36 -0.41 -3.04
C ASP A 168 -17.61 -1.72 -3.23
N ALA A 169 -18.25 -2.70 -3.89
CA ALA A 169 -17.62 -4.00 -4.14
C ALA A 169 -16.51 -3.91 -5.17
N LEU A 170 -16.67 -3.09 -6.22
CA LEU A 170 -15.63 -2.85 -7.21
C LEU A 170 -14.42 -2.15 -6.58
N GLY A 171 -14.63 -1.09 -5.80
CA GLY A 171 -13.58 -0.40 -5.07
C GLY A 171 -12.80 -1.34 -4.14
N ALA A 172 -13.52 -2.11 -3.32
CA ALA A 172 -12.89 -3.10 -2.43
C ALA A 172 -12.13 -4.18 -3.20
N ALA A 173 -12.65 -4.67 -4.33
CA ALA A 173 -12.00 -5.67 -5.18
C ALA A 173 -10.71 -5.13 -5.83
N LEU A 174 -10.72 -3.88 -6.32
CA LEU A 174 -9.54 -3.24 -6.89
C LEU A 174 -8.46 -3.03 -5.81
N VAL A 175 -8.82 -2.51 -4.64
CA VAL A 175 -7.87 -2.37 -3.53
C VAL A 175 -7.35 -3.74 -3.08
N PHE A 176 -8.19 -4.78 -3.08
CA PHE A 176 -7.75 -6.15 -2.79
C PHE A 176 -6.73 -6.66 -3.82
N CYS A 177 -6.92 -6.36 -5.12
CA CYS A 177 -5.91 -6.66 -6.15
C CYS A 177 -4.59 -5.92 -5.90
N ALA A 178 -4.64 -4.67 -5.41
CA ALA A 178 -3.44 -3.93 -5.00
C ALA A 178 -2.70 -4.66 -3.86
N VAL A 179 -3.42 -5.16 -2.87
CA VAL A 179 -2.85 -5.93 -1.74
C VAL A 179 -2.24 -7.24 -2.23
N ILE A 180 -2.91 -7.96 -3.15
CA ILE A 180 -2.35 -9.15 -3.79
C ILE A 180 -1.01 -8.83 -4.48
N ALA A 181 -0.96 -7.75 -5.25
CA ALA A 181 0.27 -7.33 -5.93
C ALA A 181 1.42 -7.11 -4.94
N VAL A 182 1.18 -6.35 -3.87
CA VAL A 182 2.20 -6.09 -2.83
C VAL A 182 2.63 -7.38 -2.12
N ALA A 183 1.69 -8.22 -1.71
CA ALA A 183 1.97 -9.45 -0.99
C ALA A 183 2.78 -10.43 -1.87
N ALA A 184 2.34 -10.66 -3.11
CA ALA A 184 3.04 -11.51 -4.07
C ALA A 184 4.44 -10.95 -4.40
N GLY A 185 4.53 -9.64 -4.71
CA GLY A 185 5.79 -8.98 -5.02
C GLY A 185 6.80 -9.05 -3.87
N SER A 186 6.34 -8.85 -2.64
CA SER A 186 7.18 -8.94 -1.44
C SER A 186 7.77 -10.35 -1.25
N VAL A 187 7.00 -11.40 -1.56
CA VAL A 187 7.47 -12.78 -1.49
C VAL A 187 8.39 -13.12 -2.66
N LEU A 188 8.09 -12.64 -3.87
CA LEU A 188 8.96 -12.82 -5.04
C LEU A 188 10.33 -12.17 -4.85
N LEU A 189 10.38 -10.96 -4.26
CA LEU A 189 11.64 -10.28 -3.92
C LEU A 189 12.53 -11.11 -3.00
N ARG A 190 11.95 -11.86 -2.06
CA ARG A 190 12.71 -12.77 -1.19
C ARG A 190 13.40 -13.90 -1.96
N ARG A 191 12.87 -14.30 -3.14
CA ARG A 191 13.48 -15.32 -3.99
C ARG A 191 14.65 -14.82 -4.82
N VAL A 192 14.67 -13.52 -5.11
CA VAL A 192 15.69 -12.95 -6.01
C VAL A 192 17.05 -12.88 -5.35
N ASP A 193 17.11 -12.75 -4.01
CA ASP A 193 18.36 -12.67 -3.22
C ASP A 193 19.40 -11.69 -3.83
N ALA A 194 18.94 -10.48 -4.13
CA ALA A 194 19.78 -9.44 -4.72
C ALA A 194 20.77 -8.87 -3.69
N PRO A 195 22.04 -8.66 -4.05
CA PRO A 195 23.05 -8.08 -3.15
C PRO A 195 22.81 -6.60 -2.84
N MET A 196 22.09 -5.87 -3.71
CA MET A 196 21.81 -4.45 -3.54
C MET A 196 20.88 -4.20 -2.34
N ALA A 197 21.18 -3.14 -1.58
CA ALA A 197 20.36 -2.77 -0.42
C ALA A 197 18.92 -2.39 -0.80
N SER A 198 17.96 -2.66 0.11
CA SER A 198 16.52 -2.49 -0.17
C SER A 198 16.12 -1.05 -0.53
N LEU A 199 16.72 -0.03 0.09
CA LEU A 199 16.33 1.36 -0.17
C LEU A 199 16.80 1.86 -1.55
N PRO A 200 18.05 1.63 -2.00
CA PRO A 200 18.44 1.85 -3.40
C PRO A 200 17.57 1.08 -4.39
N THR A 201 17.32 -0.23 -4.15
CA THR A 201 16.41 -1.04 -4.99
C THR A 201 15.03 -0.38 -5.12
N THR A 202 14.47 0.13 -4.02
CA THR A 202 13.18 0.83 -4.02
C THR A 202 13.24 2.13 -4.83
N GLY A 203 14.29 2.93 -4.69
CA GLY A 203 14.44 4.15 -5.49
C GLY A 203 14.46 3.87 -7.00
N TRP A 204 15.23 2.88 -7.45
CA TRP A 204 15.26 2.44 -8.85
C TRP A 204 13.93 1.86 -9.31
N ALA A 205 13.27 1.07 -8.45
CA ALA A 205 11.95 0.50 -8.74
C ALA A 205 10.87 1.57 -8.87
N MET A 206 10.92 2.64 -8.07
CA MET A 206 10.05 3.81 -8.21
C MET A 206 10.23 4.47 -9.59
N GLY A 207 11.47 4.69 -10.04
CA GLY A 207 11.73 5.27 -11.35
C GLY A 207 11.22 4.39 -12.50
N LEU A 208 11.52 3.09 -12.48
CA LEU A 208 11.02 2.17 -13.51
C LEU A 208 9.49 2.05 -13.44
N GLY A 209 8.92 1.98 -12.25
CA GLY A 209 7.47 1.93 -12.06
C GLY A 209 6.75 3.20 -12.52
N ALA A 210 7.37 4.38 -12.32
CA ALA A 210 6.85 5.64 -12.85
C ALA A 210 6.76 5.62 -14.38
N ILE A 211 7.81 5.12 -15.06
CA ILE A 211 7.81 4.93 -16.52
C ILE A 211 6.65 4.00 -16.94
N MET A 212 6.46 2.88 -16.23
CA MET A 212 5.35 1.96 -16.51
C MET A 212 3.98 2.61 -16.30
N LEU A 213 3.82 3.43 -15.25
CA LEU A 213 2.59 4.16 -14.94
C LEU A 213 2.30 5.21 -16.02
N HIS A 214 3.28 6.02 -16.43
CA HIS A 214 3.10 6.97 -17.52
C HIS A 214 2.75 6.27 -18.84
N ALA A 215 3.39 5.15 -19.15
CA ALA A 215 3.03 4.36 -20.34
C ALA A 215 1.58 3.82 -20.27
N ALA A 216 1.15 3.36 -19.10
CA ALA A 216 -0.22 2.90 -18.88
C ALA A 216 -1.24 4.06 -18.95
N SER A 217 -0.94 5.22 -18.36
CA SER A 217 -1.75 6.43 -18.43
C SER A 217 -1.99 6.85 -19.88
N LEU A 218 -0.94 6.89 -20.69
CA LEU A 218 -1.04 7.15 -22.14
C LEU A 218 -1.85 6.06 -22.88
N GLY A 219 -1.64 4.79 -22.54
CA GLY A 219 -2.36 3.67 -23.12
C GLY A 219 -3.86 3.64 -22.81
N LEU A 220 -4.24 4.18 -21.65
CA LEU A 220 -5.63 4.34 -21.21
C LEU A 220 -6.27 5.63 -21.78
N GLY A 221 -5.50 6.47 -22.47
CA GLY A 221 -5.99 7.74 -23.02
C GLY A 221 -6.23 8.81 -21.96
N GLU A 222 -5.61 8.69 -20.76
CA GLU A 222 -5.70 9.75 -19.76
C GLU A 222 -5.11 11.06 -20.30
N SER A 223 -5.84 12.16 -20.11
CA SER A 223 -5.35 13.48 -20.50
C SER A 223 -4.18 13.92 -19.63
N ILE A 224 -3.11 14.39 -20.27
CA ILE A 224 -1.98 14.97 -19.54
C ILE A 224 -2.43 16.33 -19.00
N VAL A 225 -2.66 16.40 -17.70
CA VAL A 225 -3.04 17.63 -17.01
C VAL A 225 -1.91 18.08 -16.07
N VAL A 226 -1.67 19.39 -16.07
CA VAL A 226 -0.81 19.99 -15.03
C VAL A 226 -1.67 20.20 -13.80
N PRO A 227 -1.24 19.71 -12.61
CA PRO A 227 -2.02 19.89 -11.41
C PRO A 227 -2.37 21.36 -11.18
N SER A 228 -3.65 21.63 -10.96
CA SER A 228 -4.15 22.98 -10.68
C SER A 228 -4.66 23.06 -9.25
N GLY A 229 -4.37 24.16 -8.58
CA GLY A 229 -4.75 24.36 -7.18
C GLY A 229 -3.69 23.94 -6.16
N THR A 230 -3.68 24.68 -5.05
CA THR A 230 -2.68 24.50 -3.98
C THR A 230 -2.78 23.11 -3.33
N TRP A 231 -3.99 22.65 -3.05
CA TRP A 231 -4.21 21.37 -2.38
C TRP A 231 -3.81 20.18 -3.23
N THR A 232 -3.99 20.25 -4.56
CA THR A 232 -3.51 19.21 -5.49
C THR A 232 -1.98 19.11 -5.45
N TRP A 233 -1.26 20.23 -5.48
CA TRP A 233 0.20 20.22 -5.37
C TRP A 233 0.68 19.73 -4.01
N VAL A 234 -0.03 20.08 -2.92
CA VAL A 234 0.24 19.53 -1.57
C VAL A 234 0.05 18.02 -1.55
N ALA A 235 -1.04 17.52 -2.14
CA ALA A 235 -1.31 16.10 -2.25
C ALA A 235 -0.21 15.35 -3.03
N VAL A 236 0.15 15.85 -4.23
CA VAL A 236 1.23 15.27 -5.06
C VAL A 236 2.56 15.26 -4.30
N GLY A 237 2.92 16.40 -3.69
CA GLY A 237 4.15 16.52 -2.89
C GLY A 237 4.14 15.59 -1.68
N TYR A 238 3.01 15.49 -0.97
CA TYR A 238 2.87 14.61 0.18
C TYR A 238 3.06 13.14 -0.21
N VAL A 239 2.33 12.65 -1.21
CA VAL A 239 2.44 11.23 -1.59
C VAL A 239 3.80 10.90 -2.21
N GLY A 240 4.41 11.83 -2.95
CA GLY A 240 5.73 11.65 -3.56
C GLY A 240 6.87 11.69 -2.52
N VAL A 241 6.90 12.71 -1.68
CA VAL A 241 7.99 12.89 -0.71
C VAL A 241 7.72 12.12 0.58
N VAL A 242 6.58 12.40 1.25
CA VAL A 242 6.33 11.88 2.60
C VAL A 242 5.94 10.42 2.55
N ALA A 243 4.91 10.05 1.79
CA ALA A 243 4.44 8.67 1.78
C ALA A 243 5.40 7.73 1.04
N SER A 244 6.07 8.20 -0.03
CA SER A 244 7.02 7.37 -0.78
C SER A 244 8.42 7.44 -0.17
N SER A 245 9.16 8.55 -0.24
CA SER A 245 10.57 8.59 0.15
C SER A 245 10.78 8.44 1.67
N VAL A 246 10.10 9.28 2.47
CA VAL A 246 10.23 9.24 3.94
C VAL A 246 9.61 7.95 4.48
N GLY A 247 8.43 7.56 3.99
CA GLY A 247 7.73 6.34 4.42
C GLY A 247 8.57 5.08 4.20
N TYR A 248 9.08 4.84 2.99
CA TYR A 248 9.93 3.68 2.74
C TYR A 248 11.27 3.76 3.49
N GLY A 249 11.85 4.96 3.65
CA GLY A 249 13.05 5.16 4.47
C GLY A 249 12.83 4.75 5.93
N ALA A 250 11.72 5.17 6.53
CA ALA A 250 11.31 4.80 7.89
C ALA A 250 11.02 3.29 7.99
N TYR A 251 10.28 2.72 7.02
CA TYR A 251 9.95 1.30 6.96
C TYR A 251 11.20 0.41 6.95
N PHE A 252 12.16 0.67 6.04
CA PHE A 252 13.38 -0.14 5.97
C PHE A 252 14.31 0.07 7.17
N THR A 253 14.28 1.25 7.80
CA THR A 253 15.01 1.50 9.04
C THR A 253 14.40 0.69 10.19
N LEU A 254 13.09 0.71 10.33
CA LEU A 254 12.36 -0.05 11.35
C LEU A 254 12.51 -1.57 11.13
N MET A 255 12.46 -2.02 9.88
CA MET A 255 12.68 -3.43 9.52
C MET A 255 14.07 -3.92 9.95
N ARG A 256 15.12 -3.08 9.77
CA ARG A 256 16.49 -3.42 10.19
C ARG A 256 16.67 -3.39 11.69
N SER A 257 16.03 -2.45 12.41
CA SER A 257 16.21 -2.29 13.88
C SER A 257 15.36 -3.27 14.69
N ARG A 258 14.13 -3.57 14.26
CA ARG A 258 13.14 -4.36 15.02
C ARG A 258 12.62 -5.60 14.27
N GLY A 259 13.06 -5.80 13.05
CA GLY A 259 12.65 -6.92 12.22
C GLY A 259 11.32 -6.73 11.48
N PRO A 260 11.00 -7.65 10.57
CA PRO A 260 9.86 -7.54 9.66
C PRO A 260 8.50 -7.56 10.38
N PHE A 261 8.40 -8.27 11.49
CA PHE A 261 7.15 -8.32 12.26
C PHE A 261 6.72 -6.93 12.74
N THR A 262 7.63 -6.20 13.43
CA THR A 262 7.34 -4.85 13.94
C THR A 262 7.08 -3.86 12.81
N ALA A 263 7.85 -3.93 11.71
CA ALA A 263 7.63 -3.07 10.55
C ALA A 263 6.24 -3.30 9.92
N ASN A 264 5.79 -4.56 9.84
CA ASN A 264 4.48 -4.90 9.28
C ASN A 264 3.30 -4.54 10.20
N LEU A 265 3.51 -4.42 11.52
CA LEU A 265 2.48 -3.95 12.45
C LEU A 265 1.96 -2.55 12.10
N VAL A 266 2.76 -1.74 11.41
CA VAL A 266 2.34 -0.42 10.91
C VAL A 266 1.08 -0.52 10.05
N SER A 267 0.90 -1.59 9.28
CA SER A 267 -0.30 -1.80 8.46
C SER A 267 -1.62 -1.75 9.25
N TYR A 268 -1.56 -2.01 10.57
CA TYR A 268 -2.73 -1.91 11.47
C TYR A 268 -2.85 -0.55 12.18
N ALA A 269 -1.79 0.24 12.16
CA ALA A 269 -1.83 1.63 12.63
C ALA A 269 -2.26 2.61 11.53
N VAL A 270 -2.12 2.22 10.26
CA VAL A 270 -2.50 3.03 9.09
C VAL A 270 -4.01 3.33 9.06
N PRO A 271 -4.95 2.37 9.19
CA PRO A 271 -6.38 2.64 9.10
C PRO A 271 -6.91 3.63 10.14
N PRO A 272 -6.53 3.57 11.43
CA PRO A 272 -6.91 4.62 12.38
C PRO A 272 -6.44 6.02 11.97
N VAL A 273 -5.23 6.15 11.42
CA VAL A 273 -4.72 7.44 10.94
C VAL A 273 -5.49 7.88 9.70
N ALA A 274 -5.73 6.99 8.73
CA ALA A 274 -6.52 7.28 7.54
C ALA A 274 -7.95 7.71 7.91
N ALA A 275 -8.59 7.04 8.88
CA ALA A 275 -9.91 7.42 9.36
C ALA A 275 -9.93 8.83 9.99
N VAL A 276 -8.91 9.17 10.80
CA VAL A 276 -8.79 10.50 11.41
C VAL A 276 -8.53 11.57 10.34
N THR A 277 -7.64 11.31 9.38
CA THR A 277 -7.33 12.27 8.31
C THR A 277 -8.48 12.41 7.31
N GLY A 278 -9.17 11.33 6.96
CA GLY A 278 -10.36 11.35 6.12
C GLY A 278 -11.49 12.15 6.76
N TRP A 279 -11.76 11.89 8.05
CA TRP A 279 -12.74 12.69 8.80
C TRP A 279 -12.36 14.17 8.90
N ALA A 280 -11.10 14.47 9.23
CA ALA A 280 -10.68 15.85 9.51
C ALA A 280 -10.49 16.71 8.25
N LEU A 281 -10.16 16.10 7.10
CA LEU A 281 -9.82 16.82 5.86
C LEU A 281 -10.91 16.69 4.79
N LEU A 282 -11.71 15.61 4.82
CA LEU A 282 -12.63 15.25 3.75
C LEU A 282 -14.06 15.01 4.26
N ASP A 283 -14.34 15.24 5.55
CA ASP A 283 -15.62 14.94 6.20
C ASP A 283 -16.08 13.48 6.02
N GLU A 284 -15.14 12.56 5.82
CA GLU A 284 -15.44 11.13 5.66
C GLU A 284 -15.95 10.52 6.97
N ALA A 285 -17.03 9.76 6.88
CA ALA A 285 -17.50 8.89 7.96
C ALA A 285 -17.09 7.44 7.67
N LEU A 286 -16.31 6.83 8.56
CA LEU A 286 -15.98 5.42 8.43
C LEU A 286 -17.21 4.55 8.65
N PRO A 287 -17.67 3.76 7.65
CA PRO A 287 -18.86 2.93 7.79
C PRO A 287 -18.67 1.87 8.89
N PRO A 288 -19.74 1.51 9.65
CA PRO A 288 -19.66 0.45 10.65
C PRO A 288 -19.16 -0.90 10.09
N ALA A 289 -19.50 -1.19 8.83
CA ALA A 289 -19.01 -2.37 8.12
C ALA A 289 -17.48 -2.37 7.97
N ALA A 290 -16.86 -1.21 7.71
CA ALA A 290 -15.42 -1.07 7.63
C ALA A 290 -14.76 -1.29 9.00
N VAL A 291 -15.35 -0.80 10.08
CA VAL A 291 -14.87 -1.04 11.45
C VAL A 291 -14.95 -2.54 11.79
N ALA A 292 -16.09 -3.19 11.49
CA ALA A 292 -16.23 -4.63 11.70
C ALA A 292 -15.25 -5.45 10.84
N GLY A 293 -15.09 -5.07 9.56
CA GLY A 293 -14.12 -5.69 8.65
C GLY A 293 -12.69 -5.56 9.15
N PHE A 294 -12.30 -4.37 9.64
CA PHE A 294 -10.99 -4.16 10.26
C PHE A 294 -10.77 -5.07 11.47
N GLY A 295 -11.81 -5.21 12.33
CA GLY A 295 -11.79 -6.13 13.46
C GLY A 295 -11.51 -7.58 13.03
N CYS A 296 -12.18 -8.06 11.97
CA CYS A 296 -11.94 -9.40 11.42
C CYS A 296 -10.52 -9.57 10.88
N ILE A 297 -10.00 -8.58 10.15
CA ILE A 297 -8.62 -8.60 9.62
C ILE A 297 -7.61 -8.62 10.76
N LEU A 298 -7.81 -7.80 11.78
CA LEU A 298 -6.93 -7.74 12.95
C LEU A 298 -6.93 -9.07 13.73
N VAL A 299 -8.10 -9.67 13.96
CA VAL A 299 -8.21 -11.01 14.59
C VAL A 299 -7.52 -12.07 13.73
N GLY A 300 -7.73 -12.05 12.41
CA GLY A 300 -7.05 -12.95 11.48
C GLY A 300 -5.51 -12.86 11.60
N PHE A 301 -4.97 -11.64 11.66
CA PHE A 301 -3.54 -11.41 11.89
C PHE A 301 -3.05 -11.95 13.25
N LEU A 302 -3.79 -11.71 14.33
CA LEU A 302 -3.42 -12.18 15.67
C LEU A 302 -3.41 -13.72 15.73
N VAL A 303 -4.35 -14.39 15.07
CA VAL A 303 -4.39 -15.86 14.95
C VAL A 303 -3.16 -16.37 14.22
N LEU A 304 -2.80 -15.76 13.08
CA LEU A 304 -1.60 -16.10 12.31
C LEU A 304 -0.32 -15.95 13.13
N ASN A 305 -0.18 -14.85 13.86
CA ASN A 305 1.06 -14.46 14.53
C ASN A 305 1.06 -14.71 16.04
N ARG A 306 0.14 -15.55 16.57
CA ARG A 306 -0.04 -15.76 18.02
C ARG A 306 1.24 -16.10 18.78
N LYS A 307 2.17 -16.86 18.19
CA LYS A 307 3.44 -17.21 18.82
C LYS A 307 4.32 -15.99 19.00
N VAL A 308 4.51 -15.21 17.90
CA VAL A 308 5.33 -13.98 17.92
C VAL A 308 4.72 -12.95 18.86
N VAL A 309 3.40 -12.80 18.84
CA VAL A 309 2.67 -11.89 19.75
C VAL A 309 2.87 -12.32 21.22
N SER A 310 2.77 -13.63 21.52
CA SER A 310 2.99 -14.15 22.87
C SER A 310 4.41 -13.92 23.36
N GLU A 311 5.42 -14.15 22.53
CA GLU A 311 6.82 -13.93 22.85
C GLU A 311 7.11 -12.44 23.11
N GLU A 312 6.55 -11.55 22.28
CA GLU A 312 6.73 -10.10 22.45
C GLU A 312 6.05 -9.58 23.71
N LEU A 313 4.83 -10.08 24.03
CA LEU A 313 4.15 -9.76 25.27
C LEU A 313 4.92 -10.24 26.51
N GLN A 314 5.58 -11.40 26.45
CA GLN A 314 6.43 -11.89 27.52
C GLN A 314 7.67 -11.00 27.70
N ARG A 315 8.30 -10.55 26.62
CA ARG A 315 9.44 -9.59 26.67
C ARG A 315 9.08 -8.22 27.24
N LEU A 316 7.82 -7.79 27.08
CA LEU A 316 7.34 -6.52 27.63
C LEU A 316 7.03 -6.61 29.12
N ARG A 317 6.82 -7.83 29.65
CA ARG A 317 6.53 -8.09 31.06
C ARG A 317 7.78 -8.38 31.91
N ALA A 318 8.90 -8.71 31.26
CA ALA A 318 10.19 -8.93 31.85
C ALA A 318 11.03 -7.64 31.88
#